data_0d275ae92ba9f9e1cec08fd55558a8d4
#
_entry.id   0d275ae92ba9f9e1cec08fd55558a8d4
#
_cell.length_a   1.000
_cell.length_b   1.000
_cell.length_c   1.000
_cell.angle_alpha   90.00
_cell.angle_beta   90.00
_cell.angle_gamma   90.00
#
_symmetry.space_group_name_H-M   'P 1'
#
loop_
_entity.id
_entity.type
_entity.pdbx_description
1 polymer ?
#
loop_
_entity_poly.entity_id
_entity_poly.type
_entity_poly.pdbx_seq_one_letter_code
_entity_poly.pdbx_strand_id
1 'polypeptide(L)'
;LLDDVTDALLALKDEMPEEILAVVGAPLEIEGALYNCAVVLHKGEIISAVPKTFLPNNGEFYEKRWFQSGDARRDASVAIPKLKTDVCRQAIFETEDGVRFGIELCEDLWAPLPPSTMLSVEGAEIILNLSASNELLSKREYRQQLISQQSARCQCGYVYVSAGMGESSSDLVFSGHSVIASCGTIIKENEGYLSDDYLMTA
;
A
#
# COMPACT_ATOMS: atom_id res chain seq x y z
N LEU A 1 0.44 -21.96 1.50
CA LEU A 1 0.90 -20.55 1.37
C LEU A 1 -0.26 -19.56 1.49
N LEU A 2 -1.31 -19.62 0.63
CA LEU A 2 -2.46 -18.69 0.73
C LEU A 2 -3.30 -18.90 2.00
N ASP A 3 -3.45 -20.14 2.44
CA ASP A 3 -4.10 -20.43 3.73
C ASP A 3 -3.25 -19.86 4.88
N ASP A 4 -1.92 -19.98 4.83
CA ASP A 4 -1.01 -19.42 5.84
C ASP A 4 -1.11 -17.88 5.90
N VAL A 5 -1.29 -17.22 4.74
CA VAL A 5 -1.53 -15.76 4.69
C VAL A 5 -2.85 -15.40 5.37
N THR A 6 -3.90 -16.18 5.09
CA THR A 6 -5.20 -15.99 5.75
C THR A 6 -5.10 -16.16 7.25
N ASP A 7 -4.43 -17.21 7.72
CA ASP A 7 -4.22 -17.49 9.14
C ASP A 7 -3.40 -16.38 9.82
N ALA A 8 -2.36 -15.88 9.14
CA ALA A 8 -1.55 -14.76 9.64
C ALA A 8 -2.35 -13.46 9.77
N LEU A 9 -3.21 -13.13 8.79
CA LEU A 9 -4.09 -11.96 8.88
C LEU A 9 -5.10 -12.08 10.03
N LEU A 10 -5.66 -13.27 10.24
CA LEU A 10 -6.58 -13.53 11.35
C LEU A 10 -5.87 -13.43 12.70
N ALA A 11 -4.66 -13.97 12.83
CA ALA A 11 -3.86 -13.82 14.05
C ALA A 11 -3.49 -12.36 14.31
N LEU A 12 -3.03 -11.64 13.30
CA LEU A 12 -2.65 -10.24 13.42
C LEU A 12 -3.81 -9.37 13.90
N LYS A 13 -5.01 -9.52 13.34
CA LYS A 13 -6.18 -8.74 13.76
C LYS A 13 -6.58 -8.99 15.23
N ASP A 14 -6.36 -10.23 15.72
CA ASP A 14 -6.71 -10.63 17.09
C ASP A 14 -5.65 -10.15 18.12
N GLU A 15 -4.40 -9.93 17.67
CA GLU A 15 -3.29 -9.48 18.52
C GLU A 15 -3.11 -7.94 18.53
N MET A 16 -3.70 -7.23 17.58
CA MET A 16 -3.56 -5.78 17.47
C MET A 16 -4.30 -5.03 18.59
N PRO A 17 -3.70 -3.94 19.14
CA PRO A 17 -4.40 -3.01 20.02
C PRO A 17 -5.61 -2.38 19.31
N GLU A 18 -6.73 -2.24 20.03
CA GLU A 18 -7.98 -1.70 19.47
C GLU A 18 -7.85 -0.25 18.96
N GLU A 19 -6.92 0.52 19.51
CA GLU A 19 -6.69 1.93 19.14
C GLU A 19 -5.91 2.08 17.83
N ILE A 20 -5.31 1.00 17.32
CA ILE A 20 -4.49 1.04 16.11
C ILE A 20 -5.32 0.62 14.89
N LEU A 21 -5.27 1.44 13.84
CA LEU A 21 -5.62 1.04 12.50
C LEU A 21 -4.32 0.66 11.76
N ALA A 22 -4.26 -0.56 11.24
CA ALA A 22 -3.11 -1.02 10.47
C ALA A 22 -3.49 -1.30 9.01
N VAL A 23 -2.55 -1.07 8.12
CA VAL A 23 -2.65 -1.44 6.71
C VAL A 23 -1.45 -2.28 6.34
N VAL A 24 -1.69 -3.52 5.92
CA VAL A 24 -0.63 -4.49 5.60
C VAL A 24 -0.78 -5.06 4.19
N GLY A 25 0.32 -5.40 3.54
CA GLY A 25 0.31 -6.04 2.24
C GLY A 25 0.04 -7.55 2.34
N ALA A 26 -0.83 -8.09 1.48
CA ALA A 26 -1.08 -9.52 1.41
C ALA A 26 -1.52 -9.97 0.00
N PRO A 27 -1.07 -11.15 -0.48
CA PRO A 27 -1.65 -11.79 -1.65
C PRO A 27 -2.99 -12.45 -1.26
N LEU A 28 -4.06 -12.12 -1.97
CA LEU A 28 -5.39 -12.67 -1.72
C LEU A 28 -5.96 -13.33 -2.98
N GLU A 29 -6.53 -14.52 -2.80
CA GLU A 29 -7.31 -15.19 -3.85
C GLU A 29 -8.76 -14.72 -3.79
N ILE A 30 -9.24 -14.17 -4.91
CA ILE A 30 -10.58 -13.63 -5.05
C ILE A 30 -11.18 -14.18 -6.33
N GLU A 31 -12.25 -14.97 -6.20
CA GLU A 31 -12.93 -15.60 -7.35
C GLU A 31 -12.00 -16.39 -8.28
N GLY A 32 -11.03 -17.12 -7.69
CA GLY A 32 -10.09 -17.95 -8.44
C GLY A 32 -8.94 -17.19 -9.11
N ALA A 33 -8.77 -15.90 -8.85
CA ALA A 33 -7.65 -15.10 -9.31
C ALA A 33 -6.86 -14.52 -8.11
N LEU A 34 -5.55 -14.36 -8.28
CA LEU A 34 -4.67 -13.83 -7.24
C LEU A 34 -4.49 -12.33 -7.42
N TYR A 35 -4.62 -11.59 -6.32
CA TYR A 35 -4.43 -10.14 -6.27
C TYR A 35 -3.39 -9.76 -5.22
N ASN A 36 -2.57 -8.76 -5.52
CA ASN A 36 -1.71 -8.08 -4.56
C ASN A 36 -2.55 -7.00 -3.88
N CYS A 37 -2.81 -7.15 -2.58
CA CYS A 37 -3.74 -6.29 -1.85
C CYS A 37 -3.09 -5.59 -0.66
N ALA A 38 -3.60 -4.41 -0.34
CA ALA A 38 -3.48 -3.82 0.99
C ALA A 38 -4.72 -4.20 1.81
N VAL A 39 -4.52 -4.71 3.01
CA VAL A 39 -5.58 -5.16 3.93
C VAL A 39 -5.65 -4.19 5.10
N VAL A 40 -6.84 -3.66 5.36
CA VAL A 40 -7.10 -2.71 6.45
C VAL A 40 -7.65 -3.47 7.66
N LEU A 41 -6.98 -3.31 8.81
CA LEU A 41 -7.34 -3.97 10.08
C LEU A 41 -7.59 -2.92 11.15
N HIS A 42 -8.66 -3.10 11.93
CA HIS A 42 -8.99 -2.24 13.05
C HIS A 42 -9.93 -2.93 14.02
N LYS A 43 -9.74 -2.75 15.33
CA LYS A 43 -10.62 -3.27 16.40
C LYS A 43 -10.94 -4.77 16.26
N GLY A 44 -9.96 -5.59 15.98
CA GLY A 44 -10.15 -7.04 15.83
C GLY A 44 -10.90 -7.46 14.57
N GLU A 45 -11.07 -6.56 13.59
CA GLU A 45 -11.75 -6.83 12.33
C GLU A 45 -10.86 -6.54 11.12
N ILE A 46 -11.11 -7.26 10.03
CA ILE A 46 -10.58 -6.93 8.72
C ILE A 46 -11.64 -6.08 8.01
N ILE A 47 -11.36 -4.78 7.91
CA ILE A 47 -12.33 -3.80 7.39
C ILE A 47 -12.54 -3.96 5.89
N SER A 48 -11.44 -4.06 5.14
CA SER A 48 -11.47 -4.20 3.68
C SER A 48 -10.12 -4.61 3.12
N ALA A 49 -10.09 -4.97 1.84
CA ALA A 49 -8.87 -5.14 1.06
C ALA A 49 -8.92 -4.29 -0.21
N VAL A 50 -7.81 -3.63 -0.53
CA VAL A 50 -7.65 -2.78 -1.72
C VAL A 50 -6.66 -3.46 -2.66
N PRO A 51 -7.07 -3.89 -3.87
CA PRO A 51 -6.18 -4.54 -4.81
C PRO A 51 -5.35 -3.52 -5.58
N LYS A 52 -4.09 -3.84 -5.84
CA LYS A 52 -3.17 -3.06 -6.65
C LYS A 52 -3.72 -2.88 -8.07
N THR A 53 -3.70 -1.64 -8.56
CA THR A 53 -4.22 -1.29 -9.88
C THR A 53 -3.19 -1.55 -10.99
N PHE A 54 -1.99 -0.99 -10.85
CA PHE A 54 -0.94 -1.11 -11.86
C PHE A 54 0.10 -2.15 -11.42
N LEU A 55 0.32 -3.15 -12.28
CA LEU A 55 1.26 -4.23 -12.03
C LEU A 55 2.54 -4.00 -12.83
N PRO A 56 3.71 -3.82 -12.18
CA PRO A 56 4.98 -3.72 -12.89
C PRO A 56 5.28 -5.03 -13.63
N ASN A 57 5.69 -4.89 -14.90
CA ASN A 57 5.98 -6.03 -15.75
C ASN A 57 7.10 -5.70 -16.74
N ASN A 58 8.11 -5.01 -16.26
CA ASN A 58 9.29 -4.58 -17.01
C ASN A 58 10.54 -4.74 -16.13
N GLY A 59 11.71 -4.88 -16.78
CA GLY A 59 12.96 -5.12 -16.09
C GLY A 59 12.91 -6.38 -15.24
N GLU A 60 13.21 -6.24 -13.97
CA GLU A 60 13.22 -7.29 -12.95
C GLU A 60 11.83 -7.66 -12.43
N PHE A 61 10.80 -6.89 -12.78
CA PHE A 61 9.44 -7.12 -12.31
C PHE A 61 8.60 -7.89 -13.33
N TYR A 62 7.85 -8.87 -12.86
CA TYR A 62 6.91 -9.68 -13.66
C TYR A 62 5.65 -10.05 -12.87
N GLU A 63 5.08 -9.07 -12.18
CA GLU A 63 3.88 -9.29 -11.33
C GLU A 63 2.68 -9.80 -12.12
N LYS A 64 2.52 -9.42 -13.39
CA LYS A 64 1.43 -9.90 -14.27
C LYS A 64 1.44 -11.41 -14.49
N ARG A 65 2.55 -12.09 -14.17
CA ARG A 65 2.62 -13.56 -14.21
C ARG A 65 1.77 -14.20 -13.12
N TRP A 66 1.61 -13.52 -11.99
CA TRP A 66 1.00 -14.08 -10.78
C TRP A 66 -0.30 -13.39 -10.41
N PHE A 67 -0.37 -12.07 -10.57
CA PHE A 67 -1.45 -11.24 -10.09
C PHE A 67 -2.31 -10.68 -11.21
N GLN A 68 -3.60 -10.54 -10.90
CA GLN A 68 -4.54 -9.76 -11.69
C GLN A 68 -4.54 -8.30 -11.21
N SER A 69 -4.77 -7.38 -12.15
CA SER A 69 -4.95 -5.96 -11.85
C SER A 69 -6.28 -5.73 -11.14
N GLY A 70 -6.28 -4.91 -10.09
CA GLY A 70 -7.50 -4.40 -9.49
C GLY A 70 -8.41 -3.65 -10.46
N ASP A 71 -7.83 -3.09 -11.55
CA ASP A 71 -8.59 -2.41 -12.61
C ASP A 71 -9.45 -3.36 -13.45
N ALA A 72 -9.12 -4.65 -13.48
CA ALA A 72 -9.94 -5.66 -14.15
C ALA A 72 -11.28 -5.90 -13.44
N ARG A 73 -11.43 -5.46 -12.20
CA ARG A 73 -12.66 -5.56 -11.43
C ARG A 73 -13.53 -4.34 -11.69
N ARG A 74 -14.66 -4.56 -12.33
CA ARG A 74 -15.63 -3.49 -12.61
C ARG A 74 -16.61 -3.23 -11.47
N ASP A 75 -16.79 -4.22 -10.58
CA ASP A 75 -17.70 -4.14 -9.45
C ASP A 75 -17.00 -3.53 -8.24
N ALA A 76 -17.71 -2.68 -7.53
CA ALA A 76 -17.17 -1.87 -6.43
C ALA A 76 -16.75 -2.71 -5.20
N SER A 77 -17.38 -3.87 -4.99
CA SER A 77 -17.13 -4.71 -3.82
C SER A 77 -17.34 -6.18 -4.14
N VAL A 78 -16.44 -7.04 -3.66
CA VAL A 78 -16.57 -8.50 -3.73
C VAL A 78 -16.17 -9.10 -2.39
N ALA A 79 -17.04 -9.94 -1.84
CA ALA A 79 -16.83 -10.59 -0.56
C ALA A 79 -15.68 -11.61 -0.62
N ILE A 80 -14.84 -11.60 0.41
CA ILE A 80 -13.89 -12.68 0.71
C ILE A 80 -14.42 -13.46 1.93
N PRO A 81 -15.14 -14.56 1.72
CA PRO A 81 -15.85 -15.25 2.82
C PRO A 81 -14.92 -15.70 3.95
N LYS A 82 -13.71 -16.18 3.65
CA LYS A 82 -12.74 -16.63 4.66
C LYS A 82 -12.30 -15.51 5.60
N LEU A 83 -12.21 -14.27 5.11
CA LEU A 83 -11.81 -13.10 5.88
C LEU A 83 -13.01 -12.30 6.41
N LYS A 84 -14.23 -12.65 6.02
CA LYS A 84 -15.48 -11.94 6.35
C LYS A 84 -15.42 -10.45 6.01
N THR A 85 -14.79 -10.13 4.90
CA THR A 85 -14.57 -8.76 4.43
C THR A 85 -14.83 -8.64 2.94
N ASP A 86 -14.90 -7.41 2.47
CA ASP A 86 -15.05 -7.07 1.06
C ASP A 86 -13.73 -6.54 0.47
N VAL A 87 -13.52 -6.80 -0.81
CA VAL A 87 -12.49 -6.15 -1.61
C VAL A 87 -13.10 -4.94 -2.29
N CYS A 88 -12.56 -3.77 -2.02
CA CYS A 88 -13.01 -2.52 -2.60
C CYS A 88 -11.89 -1.89 -3.43
N ARG A 89 -12.15 -1.68 -4.72
CA ARG A 89 -11.27 -0.89 -5.57
C ARG A 89 -11.45 0.60 -5.23
N GLN A 90 -10.33 1.31 -5.02
CA GLN A 90 -10.36 2.77 -4.79
C GLN A 90 -11.30 3.20 -3.63
N ALA A 91 -11.25 2.47 -2.52
CA ALA A 91 -12.03 2.81 -1.34
C ALA A 91 -11.42 4.03 -0.61
N ILE A 92 -12.30 4.92 -0.15
CA ILE A 92 -11.96 5.91 0.88
C ILE A 92 -12.43 5.38 2.21
N PHE A 93 -11.53 5.39 3.17
CA PHE A 93 -11.77 5.02 4.55
C PHE A 93 -11.89 6.29 5.40
N GLU A 94 -12.75 6.27 6.38
CA GLU A 94 -12.91 7.37 7.33
C GLU A 94 -12.68 6.85 8.74
N THR A 95 -11.81 7.52 9.49
CA THR A 95 -11.57 7.23 10.91
C THR A 95 -12.69 7.78 11.77
N GLU A 96 -12.78 7.37 13.06
CA GLU A 96 -13.82 7.82 13.98
C GLU A 96 -13.78 9.33 14.24
N ASP A 97 -12.62 9.95 14.12
CA ASP A 97 -12.41 11.40 14.24
C ASP A 97 -12.56 12.16 12.90
N GLY A 98 -12.98 11.46 11.84
CA GLY A 98 -13.38 12.06 10.58
C GLY A 98 -12.24 12.26 9.57
N VAL A 99 -11.04 11.74 9.83
CA VAL A 99 -9.93 11.78 8.85
C VAL A 99 -10.17 10.77 7.73
N ARG A 100 -10.12 11.23 6.49
CA ARG A 100 -10.32 10.38 5.31
C ARG A 100 -9.00 10.01 4.64
N PHE A 101 -8.81 8.71 4.41
CA PHE A 101 -7.61 8.23 3.74
C PHE A 101 -7.94 7.26 2.60
N GLY A 102 -7.04 7.22 1.63
CA GLY A 102 -7.05 6.28 0.53
C GLY A 102 -5.76 5.47 0.48
N ILE A 103 -5.78 4.37 -0.27
CA ILE A 103 -4.65 3.44 -0.36
C ILE A 103 -4.31 3.19 -1.83
N GLU A 104 -3.01 3.18 -2.12
CA GLU A 104 -2.46 2.69 -3.38
C GLU A 104 -1.21 1.86 -3.11
N LEU A 105 -0.77 1.03 -4.06
CA LEU A 105 0.35 0.11 -3.85
C LEU A 105 1.46 0.32 -4.88
N CYS A 106 2.64 0.68 -4.39
CA CYS A 106 3.91 0.65 -5.12
C CYS A 106 3.82 1.28 -6.53
N GLU A 107 3.72 0.46 -7.59
CA GLU A 107 3.67 0.88 -9.00
C GLU A 107 2.51 1.85 -9.30
N ASP A 108 1.48 1.85 -8.47
CA ASP A 108 0.35 2.78 -8.63
C ASP A 108 0.82 4.24 -8.63
N LEU A 109 1.80 4.61 -7.79
CA LEU A 109 2.39 5.95 -7.77
C LEU A 109 3.17 6.28 -9.05
N TRP A 110 3.78 5.27 -9.68
CA TRP A 110 4.64 5.46 -10.86
C TRP A 110 3.84 5.57 -12.16
N ALA A 111 2.57 5.21 -12.11
CA ALA A 111 1.66 5.28 -13.26
C ALA A 111 1.38 6.74 -13.67
N PRO A 112 1.10 7.01 -14.96
CA PRO A 112 0.74 8.35 -15.43
C PRO A 112 -0.50 8.93 -14.74
N LEU A 113 -1.43 8.07 -14.31
CA LEU A 113 -2.62 8.44 -13.55
C LEU A 113 -2.70 7.56 -12.29
N PRO A 114 -2.03 7.96 -11.20
CA PRO A 114 -2.07 7.22 -9.94
C PRO A 114 -3.51 7.17 -9.37
N PRO A 115 -3.92 6.08 -8.71
CA PRO A 115 -5.20 5.99 -8.01
C PRO A 115 -5.40 7.12 -6.99
N SER A 116 -4.34 7.56 -6.31
CA SER A 116 -4.34 8.70 -5.39
C SER A 116 -4.91 9.99 -5.99
N THR A 117 -4.81 10.19 -7.31
CA THR A 117 -5.41 11.35 -7.99
C THR A 117 -6.93 11.33 -7.85
N MET A 118 -7.57 10.20 -8.11
CA MET A 118 -9.03 10.07 -8.00
C MET A 118 -9.48 10.03 -6.54
N LEU A 119 -8.74 9.31 -5.69
CA LEU A 119 -9.00 9.26 -4.24
C LEU A 119 -9.01 10.67 -3.62
N SER A 120 -8.07 11.54 -4.01
CA SER A 120 -8.03 12.93 -3.53
C SER A 120 -9.18 13.78 -4.06
N VAL A 121 -9.58 13.60 -5.32
CA VAL A 121 -10.77 14.26 -5.90
C VAL A 121 -12.04 13.86 -5.15
N GLU A 122 -12.13 12.61 -4.70
CA GLU A 122 -13.23 12.09 -3.90
C GLU A 122 -13.11 12.44 -2.41
N GLY A 123 -12.01 13.09 -2.02
CA GLY A 123 -11.82 13.71 -0.71
C GLY A 123 -10.94 12.97 0.27
N ALA A 124 -10.04 12.09 -0.19
CA ALA A 124 -9.01 11.55 0.68
C ALA A 124 -8.02 12.66 1.08
N GLU A 125 -7.79 12.81 2.37
CA GLU A 125 -6.87 13.79 2.97
C GLU A 125 -5.46 13.20 3.16
N ILE A 126 -5.39 11.87 3.28
CA ILE A 126 -4.15 11.11 3.43
C ILE A 126 -4.14 9.97 2.43
N ILE A 127 -3.00 9.76 1.78
CA ILE A 127 -2.74 8.60 0.93
C ILE A 127 -1.69 7.72 1.59
N LEU A 128 -2.00 6.43 1.73
CA LEU A 128 -1.08 5.40 2.20
C LEU A 128 -0.58 4.58 1.01
N ASN A 129 0.73 4.52 0.81
CA ASN A 129 1.34 3.71 -0.25
C ASN A 129 2.24 2.65 0.36
N LEU A 130 1.86 1.38 0.16
CA LEU A 130 2.64 0.22 0.56
C LEU A 130 3.49 -0.25 -0.62
N SER A 131 4.79 -0.26 -0.45
CA SER A 131 5.74 -0.51 -1.52
C SER A 131 6.74 -1.60 -1.21
N ALA A 132 7.14 -2.33 -2.26
CA ALA A 132 8.36 -3.11 -2.33
C ALA A 132 9.14 -2.62 -3.57
N SER A 133 9.61 -1.38 -3.50
CA SER A 133 10.36 -0.74 -4.57
C SER A 133 11.84 -1.03 -4.39
N ASN A 134 12.45 -1.70 -5.37
CA ASN A 134 13.89 -1.98 -5.36
C ASN A 134 14.71 -0.69 -5.40
N GLU A 135 15.93 -0.77 -4.92
CA GLU A 135 16.87 0.35 -4.93
C GLU A 135 17.80 0.27 -6.15
N LEU A 136 17.88 1.38 -6.88
CA LEU A 136 18.77 1.61 -8.01
C LEU A 136 19.44 2.98 -7.85
N LEU A 137 20.53 3.22 -8.58
CA LEU A 137 21.18 4.52 -8.60
C LEU A 137 20.19 5.63 -8.97
N SER A 138 20.15 6.69 -8.20
CA SER A 138 19.27 7.86 -8.35
C SER A 138 17.77 7.59 -8.19
N LYS A 139 17.35 6.36 -7.85
CA LYS A 139 15.93 6.04 -7.67
C LYS A 139 15.35 6.66 -6.40
N ARG A 140 16.19 6.88 -5.38
CA ARG A 140 15.79 7.55 -4.14
C ARG A 140 15.31 8.98 -4.43
N GLU A 141 16.11 9.78 -5.13
CA GLU A 141 15.78 11.16 -5.47
C GLU A 141 14.54 11.24 -6.36
N TYR A 142 14.43 10.31 -7.31
CA TYR A 142 13.26 10.24 -8.17
C TYR A 142 11.99 9.86 -7.38
N ARG A 143 12.09 8.93 -6.44
CA ARG A 143 10.99 8.57 -5.52
C ARG A 143 10.55 9.77 -4.67
N GLN A 144 11.50 10.51 -4.08
CA GLN A 144 11.22 11.73 -3.33
C GLN A 144 10.45 12.76 -4.18
N GLN A 145 10.89 12.96 -5.43
CA GLN A 145 10.22 13.88 -6.36
C GLN A 145 8.80 13.44 -6.68
N LEU A 146 8.58 12.14 -6.95
CA LEU A 146 7.25 11.61 -7.23
C LEU A 146 6.31 11.79 -6.04
N ILE A 147 6.75 11.42 -4.83
CA ILE A 147 5.96 11.54 -3.61
C ILE A 147 5.63 13.01 -3.33
N SER A 148 6.62 13.88 -3.37
CA SER A 148 6.44 15.31 -3.15
C SER A 148 5.46 15.93 -4.17
N GLN A 149 5.64 15.64 -5.46
CA GLN A 149 4.75 16.15 -6.50
C GLN A 149 3.33 15.62 -6.39
N GLN A 150 3.17 14.33 -6.08
CA GLN A 150 1.84 13.74 -5.92
C GLN A 150 1.13 14.31 -4.70
N SER A 151 1.83 14.42 -3.56
CA SER A 151 1.31 15.07 -2.36
C SER A 151 0.89 16.53 -2.62
N ALA A 152 1.70 17.29 -3.37
CA ALA A 152 1.39 18.68 -3.74
C ALA A 152 0.16 18.77 -4.65
N ARG A 153 0.11 17.94 -5.70
CA ARG A 153 -0.98 17.93 -6.69
C ARG A 153 -2.31 17.54 -6.05
N CYS A 154 -2.28 16.55 -5.18
CA CYS A 154 -3.45 16.04 -4.45
C CYS A 154 -3.79 16.89 -3.21
N GLN A 155 -2.94 17.83 -2.81
CA GLN A 155 -3.07 18.62 -1.57
C GLN A 155 -3.34 17.76 -0.34
N CYS A 156 -2.61 16.64 -0.22
CA CYS A 156 -2.83 15.62 0.80
C CYS A 156 -1.56 15.29 1.58
N GLY A 157 -1.73 14.64 2.73
CA GLY A 157 -0.69 13.86 3.37
C GLY A 157 -0.37 12.63 2.53
N TYR A 158 0.90 12.29 2.36
CA TYR A 158 1.31 11.10 1.62
C TYR A 158 2.31 10.30 2.44
N VAL A 159 1.94 9.07 2.79
CA VAL A 159 2.76 8.16 3.59
C VAL A 159 3.22 7.00 2.71
N TYR A 160 4.49 6.97 2.41
CA TYR A 160 5.12 5.93 1.60
C TYR A 160 5.95 5.02 2.51
N VAL A 161 5.60 3.74 2.57
CA VAL A 161 6.31 2.73 3.36
C VAL A 161 6.89 1.68 2.43
N SER A 162 8.18 1.39 2.55
CA SER A 162 8.89 0.47 1.65
C SER A 162 9.44 -0.76 2.37
N ALA A 163 9.51 -1.87 1.65
CA ALA A 163 10.15 -3.10 2.08
C ALA A 163 11.59 -2.86 2.52
N GLY A 164 11.97 -3.44 3.64
CA GLY A 164 13.27 -3.30 4.25
C GLY A 164 14.34 -4.21 3.65
N MET A 165 15.55 -4.04 4.12
CA MET A 165 16.74 -4.73 3.63
C MET A 165 16.62 -6.27 3.73
N GLY A 166 15.89 -6.77 4.74
CA GLY A 166 15.65 -8.21 4.95
C GLY A 166 14.82 -8.88 3.84
N GLU A 167 14.08 -8.11 3.05
CA GLU A 167 13.30 -8.59 1.89
C GLU A 167 14.14 -8.71 0.62
N SER A 168 15.41 -8.31 0.66
CA SER A 168 16.30 -8.36 -0.52
C SER A 168 16.52 -9.79 -0.99
N SER A 169 16.62 -9.96 -2.32
CA SER A 169 16.88 -11.24 -2.98
C SER A 169 18.18 -11.18 -3.79
N SER A 170 18.47 -12.24 -4.54
CA SER A 170 19.60 -12.24 -5.48
C SER A 170 19.46 -11.21 -6.61
N ASP A 171 18.21 -10.88 -6.97
CA ASP A 171 17.91 -9.99 -8.11
C ASP A 171 17.52 -8.59 -7.69
N LEU A 172 17.01 -8.42 -6.46
CA LEU A 172 16.44 -7.18 -5.96
C LEU A 172 17.05 -6.78 -4.63
N VAL A 173 17.41 -5.51 -4.48
CA VAL A 173 17.85 -4.91 -3.23
C VAL A 173 16.79 -3.91 -2.78
N PHE A 174 16.37 -4.00 -1.53
CA PHE A 174 15.44 -3.07 -0.90
C PHE A 174 16.13 -2.26 0.19
N SER A 175 15.92 -0.95 0.19
CA SER A 175 16.53 -0.06 1.18
C SER A 175 15.64 0.21 2.40
N GLY A 176 14.34 -0.03 2.32
CA GLY A 176 13.40 0.39 3.35
C GLY A 176 13.17 1.90 3.38
N HIS A 177 13.59 2.63 2.34
CA HIS A 177 13.42 4.08 2.27
C HIS A 177 11.93 4.45 2.29
N SER A 178 11.50 5.06 3.38
CA SER A 178 10.12 5.46 3.64
C SER A 178 10.04 6.97 3.83
N VAL A 179 8.92 7.57 3.42
CA VAL A 179 8.74 9.02 3.35
C VAL A 179 7.35 9.42 3.84
N ILE A 180 7.29 10.48 4.63
CA ILE A 180 6.04 11.19 4.94
C ILE A 180 6.13 12.57 4.32
N ALA A 181 5.16 12.91 3.48
CA ALA A 181 5.06 14.23 2.85
C ALA A 181 3.67 14.85 3.10
N SER A 182 3.58 16.16 3.06
CA SER A 182 2.33 16.90 3.13
C SER A 182 2.35 18.08 2.18
N CYS A 183 1.37 18.16 1.29
CA CYS A 183 1.18 19.25 0.34
C CYS A 183 2.49 19.62 -0.41
N GLY A 184 3.28 18.63 -0.80
CA GLY A 184 4.52 18.79 -1.55
C GLY A 184 5.79 18.91 -0.71
N THR A 185 5.69 19.07 0.60
CA THR A 185 6.85 19.12 1.49
C THR A 185 7.11 17.75 2.10
N ILE A 186 8.34 17.26 1.96
CA ILE A 186 8.77 16.06 2.72
C ILE A 186 8.94 16.50 4.18
N ILE A 187 8.09 15.94 5.05
CA ILE A 187 8.11 16.23 6.48
C ILE A 187 9.15 15.35 7.17
N LYS A 188 9.22 14.09 6.77
CA LYS A 188 10.13 13.12 7.35
C LYS A 188 10.46 12.01 6.35
N GLU A 189 11.67 11.53 6.41
CA GLU A 189 12.14 10.35 5.70
C GLU A 189 13.18 9.62 6.54
N ASN A 190 13.39 8.34 6.26
CA ASN A 190 14.54 7.61 6.80
C ASN A 190 15.68 7.56 5.78
N GLU A 191 16.87 7.20 6.25
CA GLU A 191 18.05 7.10 5.37
C GLU A 191 18.05 5.81 4.52
N GLY A 192 17.19 4.85 4.84
CA GLY A 192 17.21 3.52 4.25
C GLY A 192 18.30 2.62 4.85
N TYR A 193 18.30 1.35 4.45
CA TYR A 193 19.28 0.34 4.89
C TYR A 193 19.40 0.16 6.41
N LEU A 194 18.29 0.34 7.12
CA LEU A 194 18.22 0.13 8.55
C LEU A 194 18.24 -1.37 8.87
N SER A 195 19.04 -1.76 9.85
CA SER A 195 19.18 -3.16 10.30
C SER A 195 18.07 -3.61 11.24
N ASP A 196 17.43 -2.66 11.88
CA ASP A 196 16.42 -2.88 12.92
C ASP A 196 15.05 -2.35 12.47
N ASP A 197 14.01 -2.80 13.15
CA ASP A 197 12.65 -2.27 12.96
C ASP A 197 12.62 -0.77 13.24
N TYR A 198 11.95 -0.03 12.36
CA TYR A 198 11.93 1.43 12.43
C TYR A 198 10.50 1.95 12.37
N LEU A 199 10.11 2.69 13.42
CA LEU A 199 8.85 3.43 13.46
C LEU A 199 9.09 4.90 13.14
N MET A 200 8.42 5.41 12.12
CA MET A 200 8.47 6.82 11.73
C MET A 200 7.11 7.49 11.98
N THR A 201 7.13 8.60 12.71
CA THR A 201 5.95 9.43 13.01
C THR A 201 6.20 10.87 12.61
N ALA A 202 5.18 11.58 12.18
CA ALA A 202 5.20 12.99 11.83
C ALA A 202 3.90 13.70 12.24
#